data_bf4d34f334638aaea160f67ede028e20
#
_entry.id   bf4d34f334638aaea160f67ede028e20
#
_cell.length_a   1.000
_cell.length_b   1.000
_cell.length_c   1.000
_cell.angle_alpha   90.00
_cell.angle_beta   90.00
_cell.angle_gamma   90.00
#
_symmetry.space_group_name_H-M   'P 1'
#
loop_
_entity.id
_entity.type
_entity.pdbx_description
1 polymer ?
#
loop_
_entity_poly.entity_id
_entity_poly.type
_entity_poly.pdbx_seq_one_letter_code
_entity_poly.pdbx_strand_id
1 'polypeptide(L)'
;MSEEQSDKPTIMVKSSRFGDLSVPADSVIELPSGLIGFSKTQRFVMLEHKPPFSWLQSVDEPELAFVIVDGGEFGEEYRIDAPYGDKDIDLLESDDFAVLVIVTVRPDPKDTTANLKAPVFVNLRNRKGVQIIFDNPAFSTRFPLWVQENASENDGSSEEEPQETKSSSDDE
;
A
#
# COMPACT_ATOMS: atom_id res chain seq x y z
N MET A 1 -32.01 2.57 -17.94
CA MET A 1 -31.82 2.33 -17.37
C MET A 1 -31.21 1.27 -17.14
N SER A 2 -30.64 0.88 -17.23
CA SER A 2 -30.12 -0.10 -17.13
C SER A 2 -29.41 -0.40 -16.12
N GLU A 3 -29.69 -0.94 -15.32
CA GLU A 3 -29.10 -1.22 -14.34
C GLU A 3 -28.16 -2.19 -14.62
N GLU A 4 -27.14 -2.08 -14.91
CA GLU A 4 -26.17 -2.90 -15.09
C GLU A 4 -25.83 -3.51 -13.86
N GLN A 5 -26.56 -4.09 -13.17
CA GLN A 5 -26.27 -4.71 -12.06
C GLN A 5 -25.37 -5.73 -12.38
N SER A 6 -24.21 -5.71 -12.14
CA SER A 6 -23.30 -6.64 -12.39
C SER A 6 -23.72 -7.89 -11.80
N ASP A 7 -23.92 -8.86 -12.46
CA ASP A 7 -24.29 -10.09 -11.92
C ASP A 7 -23.08 -10.76 -11.37
N LYS A 8 -21.96 -10.12 -11.14
CA LYS A 8 -20.79 -10.76 -10.59
C LYS A 8 -21.06 -11.19 -9.18
N PRO A 9 -20.59 -12.33 -8.78
CA PRO A 9 -20.79 -12.79 -7.42
C PRO A 9 -20.04 -11.91 -6.44
N THR A 10 -20.58 -11.76 -5.24
CA THR A 10 -19.91 -11.00 -4.21
C THR A 10 -19.72 -11.88 -3.00
N ILE A 11 -18.78 -11.50 -2.14
CA ILE A 11 -18.57 -12.19 -0.88
C ILE A 11 -18.66 -11.18 0.23
N MET A 12 -18.95 -11.64 1.42
CA MET A 12 -19.04 -10.78 2.57
C MET A 12 -17.70 -10.85 3.30
N VAL A 13 -17.09 -9.71 3.55
CA VAL A 13 -15.85 -9.64 4.29
C VAL A 13 -16.16 -8.92 5.59
N LYS A 14 -15.81 -9.51 6.71
CA LYS A 14 -16.02 -8.89 7.99
C LYS A 14 -14.75 -8.21 8.41
N SER A 15 -14.83 -6.98 8.82
CA SER A 15 -13.66 -6.22 9.22
C SER A 15 -13.92 -5.54 10.54
N SER A 16 -12.99 -5.65 11.46
CA SER A 16 -13.11 -4.96 12.73
C SER A 16 -13.07 -3.45 12.53
N ARG A 17 -12.40 -2.99 11.47
CA ARG A 17 -12.29 -1.56 11.25
C ARG A 17 -13.43 -1.00 10.43
N PHE A 18 -13.93 -1.74 9.47
CA PHE A 18 -14.88 -1.22 8.50
C PHE A 18 -16.24 -1.89 8.54
N GLY A 19 -16.43 -2.83 9.42
CA GLY A 19 -17.71 -3.54 9.50
C GLY A 19 -17.85 -4.58 8.42
N ASP A 20 -19.06 -4.96 8.11
CA ASP A 20 -19.30 -5.98 7.11
C ASP A 20 -19.30 -5.34 5.74
N LEU A 21 -18.52 -5.87 4.84
CA LEU A 21 -18.36 -5.32 3.50
C LEU A 21 -18.75 -6.37 2.47
N SER A 22 -19.47 -5.95 1.45
CA SER A 22 -19.78 -6.83 0.34
C SER A 22 -18.85 -6.44 -0.78
N VAL A 23 -18.00 -7.34 -1.21
CA VAL A 23 -17.01 -7.04 -2.25
C VAL A 23 -17.14 -8.05 -3.38
N PRO A 24 -16.77 -7.68 -4.60
CA PRO A 24 -16.80 -8.64 -5.69
C PRO A 24 -15.87 -9.82 -5.41
N ALA A 25 -16.33 -11.01 -5.69
CA ALA A 25 -15.50 -12.19 -5.43
C ALA A 25 -14.20 -12.15 -6.22
N ASP A 26 -14.21 -11.54 -7.40
CA ASP A 26 -13.02 -11.47 -8.22
C ASP A 26 -12.06 -10.37 -7.78
N SER A 27 -12.37 -9.62 -6.71
CA SER A 27 -11.45 -8.64 -6.19
C SER A 27 -10.56 -9.26 -5.11
N VAL A 28 -10.77 -10.50 -4.75
CA VAL A 28 -9.96 -11.14 -3.73
C VAL A 28 -8.56 -11.42 -4.28
N ILE A 29 -7.55 -11.08 -3.48
CA ILE A 29 -6.18 -11.37 -3.82
C ILE A 29 -5.77 -12.58 -3.02
N GLU A 30 -5.24 -13.59 -3.69
CA GLU A 30 -4.82 -14.78 -3.02
C GLU A 30 -3.32 -14.80 -2.90
N LEU A 31 -2.79 -14.98 -1.71
CA LEU A 31 -1.37 -15.09 -1.48
C LEU A 31 -1.13 -16.51 -1.00
N PRO A 32 -0.82 -17.42 -1.91
CA PRO A 32 -0.71 -18.85 -1.52
C PRO A 32 0.28 -19.11 -0.39
N SER A 33 1.33 -18.30 -0.30
CA SER A 33 2.29 -18.46 0.79
C SER A 33 2.06 -17.47 1.91
N GLY A 34 1.01 -16.66 1.83
CA GLY A 34 0.70 -15.66 2.85
C GLY A 34 1.70 -14.52 2.83
N LEU A 35 1.75 -13.80 3.93
CA LEU A 35 2.73 -12.74 4.12
C LEU A 35 3.71 -13.16 5.18
N ILE A 36 4.88 -12.55 5.21
CA ILE A 36 5.89 -12.87 6.21
C ILE A 36 5.29 -12.63 7.57
N GLY A 37 5.32 -13.63 8.41
CA GLY A 37 4.69 -13.57 9.72
C GLY A 37 3.24 -13.98 9.74
N PHE A 38 2.61 -14.14 8.56
CA PHE A 38 1.21 -14.48 8.46
C PHE A 38 0.99 -15.51 7.34
N SER A 39 1.72 -16.60 7.41
CA SER A 39 1.72 -17.58 6.32
C SER A 39 0.40 -18.31 6.16
N LYS A 40 -0.45 -18.25 7.16
CA LYS A 40 -1.72 -18.95 7.07
C LYS A 40 -2.84 -18.08 6.56
N THR A 41 -2.62 -16.78 6.44
CA THR A 41 -3.64 -15.86 5.97
C THR A 41 -3.41 -15.66 4.49
N GLN A 42 -4.28 -16.19 3.68
CA GLN A 42 -4.04 -16.25 2.26
C GLN A 42 -4.96 -15.41 1.40
N ARG A 43 -6.06 -14.92 1.94
CA ARG A 43 -7.01 -14.17 1.11
C ARG A 43 -7.19 -12.76 1.65
N PHE A 44 -7.08 -11.79 0.76
CA PHE A 44 -7.16 -10.38 1.14
C PHE A 44 -7.97 -9.61 0.11
N VAL A 45 -8.50 -8.45 0.52
CA VAL A 45 -9.10 -7.51 -0.42
C VAL A 45 -8.49 -6.15 -0.17
N MET A 46 -8.38 -5.34 -1.21
CA MET A 46 -7.87 -3.99 -1.07
C MET A 46 -9.02 -3.05 -0.88
N LEU A 47 -8.90 -2.16 0.09
CA LEU A 47 -9.91 -1.16 0.39
C LEU A 47 -9.27 0.21 0.30
N GLU A 48 -9.96 1.14 -0.33
CA GLU A 48 -9.39 2.46 -0.53
C GLU A 48 -9.36 3.26 0.75
N HIS A 49 -8.43 4.14 0.85
CA HIS A 49 -8.27 5.01 2.00
C HIS A 49 -7.81 6.34 1.43
N LYS A 50 -7.31 7.25 2.22
CA LYS A 50 -6.82 8.50 1.72
C LYS A 50 -5.58 8.25 0.91
N PRO A 51 -5.51 8.65 -0.35
CA PRO A 51 -4.31 8.44 -1.13
C PRO A 51 -3.11 9.05 -0.42
N PRO A 52 -1.96 8.45 -0.50
CA PRO A 52 -1.62 7.29 -1.33
C PRO A 52 -1.85 5.95 -0.65
N PHE A 53 -2.57 5.94 0.45
CA PHE A 53 -2.71 4.73 1.25
C PHE A 53 -3.94 3.91 0.88
N SER A 54 -3.83 2.61 1.06
CA SER A 54 -4.95 1.67 0.94
C SER A 54 -4.82 0.67 2.06
N TRP A 55 -5.85 -0.12 2.26
CA TRP A 55 -5.81 -1.19 3.26
C TRP A 55 -5.83 -2.53 2.55
N LEU A 56 -5.09 -3.47 3.08
CA LEU A 56 -5.12 -4.83 2.60
C LEU A 56 -5.77 -5.61 3.74
N GLN A 57 -7.06 -5.89 3.61
CA GLN A 57 -7.86 -6.51 4.68
C GLN A 57 -7.96 -8.01 4.45
N SER A 58 -7.69 -8.78 5.50
CA SER A 58 -7.87 -10.23 5.43
C SER A 58 -9.33 -10.57 5.27
N VAL A 59 -9.63 -11.50 4.41
CA VAL A 59 -10.99 -11.99 4.21
C VAL A 59 -11.37 -12.91 5.36
N ASP A 60 -10.39 -13.65 5.88
CA ASP A 60 -10.67 -14.66 6.87
C ASP A 60 -10.46 -14.23 8.32
N GLU A 61 -9.68 -13.19 8.54
CA GLU A 61 -9.41 -12.72 9.88
C GLU A 61 -9.83 -11.27 10.01
N PRO A 62 -10.98 -10.99 10.60
CA PRO A 62 -11.54 -9.64 10.63
C PRO A 62 -10.64 -8.58 11.25
N GLU A 63 -9.77 -8.99 12.15
CA GLU A 63 -8.90 -8.02 12.81
C GLU A 63 -7.61 -7.77 12.09
N LEU A 64 -7.32 -8.50 11.03
CA LEU A 64 -6.05 -8.40 10.36
C LEU A 64 -6.13 -7.55 9.11
N ALA A 65 -5.48 -6.43 9.11
CA ALA A 65 -5.40 -5.57 7.95
C ALA A 65 -4.06 -4.85 7.95
N PHE A 66 -3.52 -4.60 6.77
CA PHE A 66 -2.24 -3.91 6.62
C PHE A 66 -2.48 -2.62 5.85
N VAL A 67 -1.74 -1.58 6.18
CA VAL A 67 -1.75 -0.36 5.40
C VAL A 67 -0.72 -0.56 4.29
N ILE A 68 -1.08 -0.23 3.06
CA ILE A 68 -0.19 -0.41 1.92
C ILE A 68 -0.15 0.85 1.08
N VAL A 69 0.93 0.98 0.30
CA VAL A 69 1.13 2.07 -0.62
C VAL A 69 1.65 1.45 -1.90
N ASP A 70 1.27 2.00 -3.04
CA ASP A 70 1.75 1.48 -4.33
C ASP A 70 3.24 1.74 -4.45
N GLY A 71 3.99 0.76 -4.94
CA GLY A 71 5.43 0.89 -5.08
C GLY A 71 5.86 2.04 -5.97
N GLY A 72 4.99 2.45 -6.89
CA GLY A 72 5.31 3.58 -7.75
C GLY A 72 5.45 4.89 -7.03
N GLU A 73 4.93 4.98 -5.79
CA GLU A 73 5.06 6.20 -5.02
C GLU A 73 6.51 6.46 -4.59
N PHE A 74 7.39 5.50 -4.70
CA PHE A 74 8.76 5.66 -4.23
C PHE A 74 9.72 6.06 -5.35
N GLY A 75 9.21 6.35 -6.52
CA GLY A 75 10.01 6.92 -7.60
C GLY A 75 10.86 5.90 -8.34
N GLU A 76 11.65 6.43 -9.25
CA GLU A 76 12.40 5.57 -10.11
C GLU A 76 13.56 4.89 -9.42
N GLU A 77 13.91 5.32 -8.26
CA GLU A 77 14.99 4.68 -7.55
C GLU A 77 14.56 3.34 -6.97
N TYR A 78 13.27 3.12 -6.83
CA TYR A 78 12.78 1.85 -6.31
C TYR A 78 12.53 0.92 -7.48
N ARG A 79 13.63 0.41 -8.07
CA ARG A 79 13.49 -0.48 -9.18
C ARG A 79 13.65 -1.89 -8.70
N ILE A 80 12.65 -2.69 -8.90
CA ILE A 80 12.66 -4.07 -8.47
C ILE A 80 12.27 -4.94 -9.64
N ASP A 81 12.81 -6.12 -9.68
CA ASP A 81 12.55 -7.04 -10.76
C ASP A 81 11.30 -7.84 -10.48
N ALA A 82 10.44 -7.93 -11.47
CA ALA A 82 9.22 -8.70 -11.34
C ALA A 82 9.54 -10.19 -11.17
N PRO A 83 8.80 -10.89 -10.33
CA PRO A 83 9.11 -12.30 -10.05
C PRO A 83 8.55 -13.25 -11.10
N TYR A 84 9.01 -13.10 -12.34
CA TYR A 84 8.59 -14.00 -13.39
C TYR A 84 9.07 -15.42 -13.06
N GLY A 85 8.21 -16.35 -13.23
CA GLY A 85 8.57 -17.74 -12.93
C GLY A 85 8.27 -18.18 -11.52
N ASP A 86 7.82 -17.28 -10.66
CA ASP A 86 7.45 -17.66 -9.32
C ASP A 86 6.14 -18.45 -9.38
N LYS A 87 6.06 -19.58 -8.71
CA LYS A 87 4.92 -20.45 -8.81
C LYS A 87 3.68 -19.91 -8.19
N ASP A 88 3.80 -19.10 -7.15
CA ASP A 88 2.65 -18.60 -6.45
C ASP A 88 1.88 -17.59 -7.28
N ILE A 89 2.55 -16.86 -8.14
CA ILE A 89 1.94 -15.77 -8.85
C ILE A 89 1.75 -16.06 -10.33
N ASP A 90 2.50 -16.98 -10.88
CA ASP A 90 2.39 -17.37 -12.29
C ASP A 90 2.37 -16.13 -13.19
N LEU A 91 3.32 -15.24 -13.03
CA LEU A 91 3.38 -14.00 -13.75
C LEU A 91 4.06 -14.19 -15.10
N LEU A 92 3.36 -13.77 -16.17
CA LEU A 92 3.92 -13.85 -17.52
C LEU A 92 4.36 -12.46 -17.93
N GLU A 93 5.26 -12.38 -18.89
CA GLU A 93 5.77 -11.08 -19.32
C GLU A 93 4.69 -10.20 -19.90
N SER A 94 3.60 -10.77 -20.35
CA SER A 94 2.50 -9.99 -20.91
C SER A 94 1.50 -9.55 -19.84
N ASP A 95 1.68 -9.97 -18.59
CA ASP A 95 0.73 -9.64 -17.55
C ASP A 95 1.05 -8.29 -16.93
N ASP A 96 0.01 -7.62 -16.45
CA ASP A 96 0.21 -6.42 -15.65
C ASP A 96 0.24 -6.85 -14.20
N PHE A 97 1.02 -6.15 -13.41
CA PHE A 97 1.10 -6.48 -11.99
C PHE A 97 1.18 -5.21 -11.16
N ALA A 98 0.82 -5.31 -9.91
CA ALA A 98 0.92 -4.22 -8.95
C ALA A 98 1.98 -4.56 -7.93
N VAL A 99 2.62 -3.53 -7.38
CA VAL A 99 3.60 -3.70 -6.32
C VAL A 99 3.04 -2.98 -5.12
N LEU A 100 2.83 -3.70 -4.02
CA LEU A 100 2.26 -3.15 -2.81
C LEU A 100 3.32 -3.14 -1.73
N VAL A 101 3.52 -1.98 -1.12
CA VAL A 101 4.52 -1.84 -0.07
C VAL A 101 3.80 -1.71 1.26
N ILE A 102 4.15 -2.53 2.23
CA ILE A 102 3.49 -2.54 3.52
C ILE A 102 4.06 -1.43 4.38
N VAL A 103 3.17 -0.70 5.05
CA VAL A 103 3.50 0.46 5.84
C VAL A 103 3.23 0.18 7.30
N THR A 104 4.12 0.59 8.16
CA THR A 104 3.92 0.51 9.60
C THR A 104 3.54 1.90 10.08
N VAL A 105 2.29 2.04 10.51
CA VAL A 105 1.79 3.31 10.97
C VAL A 105 2.03 3.40 12.47
N ARG A 106 2.57 4.52 12.92
CA ARG A 106 2.86 4.70 14.32
C ARG A 106 2.01 5.82 14.88
N PRO A 107 1.86 5.90 16.19
CA PRO A 107 1.05 6.97 16.79
C PRO A 107 1.53 8.35 16.35
N ASP A 108 2.84 8.55 16.26
CA ASP A 108 3.35 9.79 15.72
C ASP A 108 3.54 9.55 14.23
N PRO A 109 2.84 10.26 13.37
CA PRO A 109 2.96 10.05 11.92
C PRO A 109 4.38 10.19 11.39
N LYS A 110 5.23 10.95 12.08
CA LYS A 110 6.58 11.10 11.65
C LYS A 110 7.36 9.81 11.72
N ASP A 111 6.89 8.87 12.51
CA ASP A 111 7.57 7.60 12.69
C ASP A 111 7.01 6.52 11.77
N THR A 112 6.10 6.89 10.87
CA THR A 112 5.52 5.93 9.94
C THR A 112 6.56 5.52 8.89
N THR A 113 6.69 4.24 8.64
CA THR A 113 7.71 3.73 7.74
C THR A 113 7.14 2.71 6.76
N ALA A 114 7.83 2.54 5.66
CA ALA A 114 7.45 1.57 4.63
C ALA A 114 8.52 0.51 4.50
N ASN A 115 8.11 -0.70 4.22
CA ASN A 115 9.04 -1.82 4.07
C ASN A 115 9.36 -1.99 2.60
N LEU A 116 10.43 -1.35 2.13
CA LEU A 116 10.83 -1.43 0.74
C LEU A 116 11.55 -2.74 0.41
N LYS A 117 11.97 -3.45 1.45
CA LYS A 117 12.75 -4.66 1.23
C LYS A 117 11.88 -5.86 0.89
N ALA A 118 10.63 -5.84 1.26
CA ALA A 118 9.77 -7.00 1.06
C ALA A 118 8.40 -6.61 0.50
N PRO A 119 8.35 -6.13 -0.75
CA PRO A 119 7.08 -5.74 -1.35
C PRO A 119 6.25 -6.95 -1.73
N VAL A 120 4.96 -6.74 -1.95
CA VAL A 120 4.06 -7.78 -2.38
C VAL A 120 3.72 -7.52 -3.84
N PHE A 121 3.95 -8.50 -4.70
CA PHE A 121 3.58 -8.40 -6.10
C PHE A 121 2.22 -9.05 -6.27
N VAL A 122 1.34 -8.45 -7.04
CA VAL A 122 0.03 -9.02 -7.33
C VAL A 122 -0.15 -9.06 -8.84
N ASN A 123 -0.37 -10.25 -9.36
CA ASN A 123 -0.62 -10.44 -10.78
C ASN A 123 -2.08 -10.06 -11.03
N LEU A 124 -2.31 -9.04 -11.86
CA LEU A 124 -3.66 -8.55 -12.05
C LEU A 124 -4.50 -9.47 -12.93
N ARG A 125 -3.88 -10.38 -13.66
CA ARG A 125 -4.62 -11.32 -14.48
C ARG A 125 -5.32 -12.36 -13.60
N ASN A 126 -4.62 -12.96 -12.64
CA ASN A 126 -5.18 -14.03 -11.85
C ASN A 126 -5.39 -13.67 -10.39
N ARG A 127 -5.08 -12.46 -10.01
CA ARG A 127 -5.24 -11.96 -8.64
C ARG A 127 -4.47 -12.77 -7.60
N LYS A 128 -3.34 -13.33 -8.00
CA LYS A 128 -2.48 -14.03 -7.06
C LYS A 128 -1.28 -13.17 -6.74
N GLY A 129 -0.79 -13.26 -5.55
CA GLY A 129 0.31 -12.43 -5.11
C GLY A 129 1.36 -13.19 -4.35
N VAL A 130 2.52 -12.56 -4.21
CA VAL A 130 3.63 -13.15 -3.48
C VAL A 130 4.45 -12.02 -2.86
N GLN A 131 4.91 -12.22 -1.65
CA GLN A 131 5.80 -11.25 -1.01
C GLN A 131 7.24 -11.70 -1.24
N ILE A 132 8.07 -10.85 -1.80
CA ILE A 132 9.44 -11.18 -2.14
C ILE A 132 10.38 -10.35 -1.32
N ILE A 133 11.39 -10.95 -0.74
CA ILE A 133 12.42 -10.23 0.01
C ILE A 133 13.58 -9.98 -0.92
N PHE A 134 13.92 -8.70 -1.10
CA PHE A 134 15.04 -8.35 -1.96
C PHE A 134 16.29 -8.15 -1.12
N ASP A 135 17.38 -8.77 -1.57
CA ASP A 135 18.63 -8.68 -0.86
C ASP A 135 19.38 -7.49 -1.42
N ASN A 136 18.89 -6.33 -1.23
CA ASN A 136 19.50 -5.11 -1.75
C ASN A 136 19.67 -4.16 -0.57
N PRO A 137 20.88 -3.82 -0.21
CA PRO A 137 21.12 -2.97 0.95
C PRO A 137 20.52 -1.57 0.81
N ALA A 138 20.18 -1.16 -0.40
CA ALA A 138 19.55 0.14 -0.57
C ALA A 138 18.09 0.14 -0.14
N PHE A 139 17.47 -1.05 0.02
CA PHE A 139 16.07 -1.12 0.37
C PHE A 139 15.92 -1.34 1.86
N SER A 140 15.31 -0.40 2.53
CA SER A 140 15.15 -0.45 3.97
C SER A 140 13.81 -1.10 4.35
N THR A 141 13.76 -1.77 5.47
CA THR A 141 12.52 -2.28 6.02
C THR A 141 11.77 -1.16 6.74
N ARG A 142 12.41 0.00 6.97
CA ARG A 142 11.82 1.10 7.71
C ARG A 142 12.08 2.42 6.98
N PHE A 143 11.73 2.49 5.73
CA PHE A 143 11.91 3.70 4.94
C PHE A 143 10.96 4.78 5.45
N PRO A 144 11.43 5.94 5.84
CA PRO A 144 10.57 6.96 6.45
C PRO A 144 9.64 7.59 5.44
N LEU A 145 8.34 7.43 5.64
CA LEU A 145 7.36 7.99 4.73
C LEU A 145 7.12 9.45 4.94
N TRP A 146 7.24 9.90 6.15
CA TRP A 146 6.98 11.30 6.47
C TRP A 146 7.90 12.23 5.68
N VAL A 147 9.16 11.85 5.54
CA VAL A 147 10.10 12.67 4.82
C VAL A 147 9.70 12.75 3.35
N GLN A 148 9.25 11.66 2.80
CA GLN A 148 8.86 11.62 1.43
C GLN A 148 7.63 12.48 1.21
N GLU A 149 6.69 12.48 2.08
CA GLU A 149 5.53 13.27 1.94
C GLU A 149 5.87 14.72 2.04
N ASN A 150 6.70 15.11 2.95
CA ASN A 150 7.07 16.48 3.10
C ASN A 150 7.83 16.99 1.89
N ALA A 151 8.66 16.19 1.31
CA ALA A 151 9.39 16.58 0.14
C ALA A 151 8.44 16.84 -1.01
N SER A 152 7.43 16.07 -1.10
CA SER A 152 6.47 16.21 -2.13
C SER A 152 5.66 17.45 -1.94
N GLU A 153 5.26 17.74 -0.76
CA GLU A 153 4.48 18.88 -0.52
C GLU A 153 5.28 20.14 -0.66
N ASN A 154 6.52 20.14 -0.29
CA ASN A 154 7.31 21.27 -0.40
C ASN A 154 7.53 21.67 -1.80
N ASP A 155 7.36 20.81 -2.71
CA ASP A 155 7.59 21.13 -4.00
C ASP A 155 6.65 22.05 -4.54
N GLY A 156 5.67 22.36 -4.10
CA GLY A 156 4.79 23.21 -4.66
C GLY A 156 4.44 24.38 -3.94
N SER A 157 4.75 24.54 -2.77
CA SER A 157 4.28 25.58 -2.11
C SER A 157 5.17 26.48 -1.70
N SER A 158 5.59 27.20 -2.20
CA SER A 158 6.46 28.04 -1.76
C SER A 158 5.90 29.04 -1.01
N GLU A 159 5.15 28.92 -0.23
CA GLU A 159 4.60 29.86 0.46
C GLU A 159 5.35 30.30 1.44
N GLU A 160 5.81 31.16 1.60
CA GLU A 160 6.51 31.61 2.51
C GLU A 160 5.85 32.16 3.47
N GLU A 161 6.04 32.10 4.45
CA GLU A 161 5.43 32.58 5.40
C GLU A 161 5.75 33.88 5.67
N PRO A 162 5.06 34.51 6.05
CA PRO A 162 5.21 35.80 6.30
C PRO A 162 6.01 36.10 7.41
N GLN A 163 6.79 36.66 7.36
CA GLN A 163 7.58 36.95 8.26
C GLN A 163 7.18 37.98 9.04
N GLU A 164 6.90 37.96 10.03
CA GLU A 164 6.54 38.87 10.88
C GLU A 164 7.52 39.65 11.28
N THR A 165 7.80 40.49 10.99
CA THR A 165 8.71 41.25 11.32
C THR A 165 8.40 42.03 12.32
N LYS A 166 8.60 42.01 13.25
CA LYS A 166 8.44 42.70 14.26
C LYS A 166 9.06 43.78 14.41
N SER A 167 8.90 44.55 14.36
CA SER A 167 9.37 45.63 14.39
C SER A 167 9.53 46.16 15.52
N SER A 168 10.06 46.32 16.05
CA SER A 168 10.24 46.80 17.07
C SER A 168 10.26 47.94 17.36
N SER A 169 10.17 48.51 17.47
CA SER A 169 10.14 49.60 17.75
C SER A 169 10.55 50.25 18.58
N ASP A 170 10.92 50.49 18.95
CA ASP A 170 11.23 51.18 19.64
C ASP A 170 11.32 52.16 20.08
N ASP A 171 11.38 52.59 20.38
CA ASP A 171 11.47 53.52 20.76
C ASP A 171 11.74 54.33 21.46
N GLU A 172 11.90 54.73 21.85
CA GLU A 172 12.18 55.62 22.57
C GLU A 172 11.98 56.04 23.02
#